data_f385f7b9d8dc47c592c6994925acaabe
#
_entry.id   f385f7b9d8dc47c592c6994925acaabe
#
_cell.length_a   1.000
_cell.length_b   1.000
_cell.length_c   1.000
_cell.angle_alpha   90.00
_cell.angle_beta   90.00
_cell.angle_gamma   90.00
#
_symmetry.space_group_name_H-M   'P 1'
#
loop_
_entity.id
_entity.type
_entity.pdbx_description
1 polymer ?
#
loop_
_entity_poly.entity_id
_entity_poly.type
_entity_poly.pdbx_seq_one_letter_code
_entity_poly.pdbx_strand_id
1 'polypeptide(L)'
;MTVEYDLYFISMAARLLGMHPQTLRKYERLGLVQPSRTIGSMRLYSREELERLKAIKHLVEDAGINLAGVQRLLSIAEIVARIQPLMRDEPLSPREARRLSQELAQLRRMVGFE
;
A
#
# COMPACT_ATOMS: atom_id res chain seq x y z
N MET A 1 -9.83 -12.34 -23.91
CA MET A 1 -9.78 -11.24 -22.96
C MET A 1 -8.34 -10.79 -22.82
N THR A 2 -8.05 -9.54 -23.12
CA THR A 2 -6.70 -9.00 -23.05
C THR A 2 -6.47 -8.49 -21.64
N VAL A 3 -5.44 -8.99 -20.98
CA VAL A 3 -5.02 -8.47 -19.69
C VAL A 3 -3.98 -7.40 -19.97
N GLU A 4 -4.32 -6.16 -19.66
CA GLU A 4 -3.37 -5.05 -19.80
C GLU A 4 -2.62 -4.89 -18.50
N TYR A 5 -1.29 -4.92 -18.60
CA TYR A 5 -0.40 -4.61 -17.48
C TYR A 5 0.15 -3.21 -17.69
N ASP A 6 -0.32 -2.26 -16.90
CA ASP A 6 0.24 -0.92 -16.90
C ASP A 6 1.50 -0.90 -16.05
N LEU A 7 2.64 -0.73 -16.71
CA LEU A 7 3.94 -0.63 -16.04
C LEU A 7 4.60 0.68 -16.48
N TYR A 8 5.14 1.40 -15.51
CA TYR A 8 5.69 2.73 -15.73
C TYR A 8 7.11 2.81 -15.21
N PHE A 9 8.03 3.32 -16.05
CA PHE A 9 9.36 3.69 -15.56
C PHE A 9 9.25 4.88 -14.62
N ILE A 10 10.27 5.06 -13.76
CA ILE A 10 10.24 6.06 -12.70
C ILE A 10 9.97 7.49 -13.21
N SER A 11 10.49 7.86 -14.37
CA SER A 11 10.27 9.19 -14.94
C SER A 11 8.78 9.44 -15.24
N MET A 12 8.11 8.45 -15.81
CA MET A 12 6.69 8.56 -16.11
C MET A 12 5.85 8.50 -14.84
N ALA A 13 6.18 7.59 -13.92
CA ALA A 13 5.50 7.48 -12.63
C ALA A 13 5.57 8.82 -11.88
N ALA A 14 6.75 9.41 -11.80
CA ALA A 14 6.95 10.70 -11.15
C ALA A 14 6.11 11.81 -11.81
N ARG A 15 6.09 11.84 -13.15
CA ARG A 15 5.30 12.81 -13.89
C ARG A 15 3.80 12.66 -13.62
N LEU A 16 3.28 11.43 -13.66
CA LEU A 16 1.87 11.16 -13.41
C LEU A 16 1.44 11.55 -12.00
N LEU A 17 2.36 11.41 -11.04
CA LEU A 17 2.08 11.71 -9.64
C LEU A 17 2.38 13.15 -9.25
N GLY A 18 3.01 13.92 -10.14
CA GLY A 18 3.46 15.26 -9.80
C GLY A 18 4.53 15.27 -8.72
N MET A 19 5.43 14.27 -8.74
CA MET A 19 6.47 14.09 -7.73
C MET A 19 7.85 14.06 -8.40
N HIS A 20 8.87 14.39 -7.64
CA HIS A 20 10.24 14.28 -8.13
C HIS A 20 10.68 12.80 -8.10
N PRO A 21 11.43 12.32 -9.13
CA PRO A 21 11.92 10.94 -9.13
C PRO A 21 12.73 10.57 -7.88
N GLN A 22 13.49 11.51 -7.33
CA GLN A 22 14.25 11.26 -6.10
C GLN A 22 13.36 10.98 -4.89
N THR A 23 12.15 11.56 -4.87
CA THR A 23 11.17 11.26 -3.82
C THR A 23 10.70 9.81 -3.91
N LEU A 24 10.46 9.31 -5.13
CA LEU A 24 10.09 7.91 -5.35
C LEU A 24 11.23 6.98 -4.89
N ARG A 25 12.47 7.32 -5.21
CA ARG A 25 13.63 6.53 -4.75
C ARG A 25 13.76 6.53 -3.23
N LYS A 26 13.51 7.68 -2.60
CA LYS A 26 13.50 7.80 -1.14
C LYS A 26 12.44 6.88 -0.51
N TYR A 27 11.24 6.88 -1.06
CA TYR A 27 10.15 6.04 -0.55
C TYR A 27 10.45 4.55 -0.72
N GLU A 28 11.12 4.17 -1.80
CA GLU A 28 11.59 2.80 -1.97
C GLU A 28 12.61 2.41 -0.89
N ARG A 29 13.60 3.29 -0.65
CA ARG A 29 14.60 3.04 0.40
C ARG A 29 13.98 2.88 1.78
N LEU A 30 12.89 3.60 2.04
CA LEU A 30 12.18 3.53 3.32
C LEU A 30 11.22 2.33 3.40
N GLY A 31 11.12 1.54 2.33
CA GLY A 31 10.24 0.38 2.31
C GLY A 31 8.77 0.71 2.12
N LEU A 32 8.44 1.93 1.70
CA LEU A 32 7.05 2.35 1.51
C LEU A 32 6.47 1.84 0.20
N VAL A 33 7.31 1.60 -0.80
CA VAL A 33 6.92 1.08 -2.10
C VAL A 33 8.01 0.15 -2.60
N GLN A 34 7.64 -0.87 -3.37
CA GLN A 34 8.57 -1.87 -3.90
C GLN A 34 8.35 -2.05 -5.40
N PRO A 35 8.93 -1.17 -6.24
CA PRO A 35 8.82 -1.36 -7.69
C PRO A 35 9.57 -2.60 -8.14
N SER A 36 9.08 -3.22 -9.20
CA SER A 36 9.81 -4.29 -9.88
C SER A 36 11.04 -3.73 -10.59
N ARG A 37 11.96 -4.61 -10.97
CA ARG A 37 13.15 -4.23 -11.72
C ARG A 37 13.18 -4.96 -13.04
N THR A 38 13.62 -4.27 -14.10
CA THR A 38 13.96 -4.92 -15.36
C THR A 38 15.28 -5.67 -15.23
N ILE A 39 15.65 -6.43 -16.26
CA ILE A 39 16.94 -7.10 -16.33
C ILE A 39 18.09 -6.08 -16.20
N GLY A 40 17.91 -4.86 -16.73
CA GLY A 40 18.87 -3.76 -16.61
C GLY A 40 18.77 -2.98 -15.30
N SER A 41 18.04 -3.48 -14.31
CA SER A 41 17.84 -2.87 -12.98
C SER A 41 17.10 -1.54 -13.00
N MET A 42 16.30 -1.30 -14.03
CA MET A 42 15.43 -0.12 -14.09
C MET A 42 14.14 -0.38 -13.31
N ARG A 43 13.69 0.61 -12.54
CA ARG A 43 12.47 0.52 -11.76
C ARG A 43 11.23 0.53 -12.65
N LEU A 44 10.30 -0.39 -12.37
CA LEU A 44 8.99 -0.46 -13.02
C LEU A 44 7.91 -0.39 -11.94
N TYR A 45 7.05 0.60 -12.07
CA TYR A 45 5.94 0.84 -11.14
C TYR A 45 4.64 0.35 -11.76
N SER A 46 3.92 -0.52 -11.03
CA SER A 46 2.59 -0.97 -11.44
C SER A 46 1.54 0.10 -11.11
N ARG A 47 0.32 -0.10 -11.63
CA ARG A 47 -0.80 0.76 -11.27
C ARG A 47 -1.07 0.75 -9.77
N GLU A 48 -0.96 -0.41 -9.14
CA GLU A 48 -1.16 -0.55 -7.70
C GLU A 48 -0.13 0.25 -6.90
N GLU A 49 1.12 0.23 -7.36
CA GLU A 49 2.18 1.02 -6.73
C GLU A 49 1.97 2.52 -6.94
N LEU A 50 1.44 2.93 -8.09
CA LEU A 50 1.07 4.32 -8.31
C LEU A 50 -0.05 4.76 -7.36
N GLU A 51 -1.06 3.90 -7.15
CA GLU A 51 -2.14 4.19 -6.20
C GLU A 51 -1.59 4.30 -4.77
N ARG A 52 -0.65 3.44 -4.41
CA ARG A 52 0.02 3.49 -3.11
C ARG A 52 0.80 4.80 -2.95
N LEU A 53 1.52 5.22 -3.98
CA LEU A 53 2.26 6.48 -3.95
C LEU A 53 1.35 7.69 -3.88
N LYS A 54 0.18 7.65 -4.53
CA LYS A 54 -0.84 8.69 -4.38
C LYS A 54 -1.31 8.81 -2.94
N ALA A 55 -1.56 7.67 -2.29
CA ALA A 55 -1.97 7.66 -0.89
C ALA A 55 -0.87 8.24 0.00
N ILE A 56 0.38 7.87 -0.23
CA ILE A 56 1.52 8.40 0.52
C ILE A 56 1.60 9.92 0.35
N LYS A 57 1.49 10.39 -0.89
CA LYS A 57 1.53 11.83 -1.18
C LYS A 57 0.43 12.58 -0.44
N HIS A 58 -0.79 12.06 -0.47
CA HIS A 58 -1.93 12.64 0.24
C HIS A 58 -1.67 12.71 1.74
N LEU A 59 -1.20 11.62 2.33
CA LEU A 59 -0.96 11.55 3.78
C LEU A 59 0.16 12.52 4.21
N VAL A 60 1.20 12.66 3.42
CA VAL A 60 2.33 13.55 3.71
C VAL A 60 1.95 15.00 3.45
N GLU A 61 1.46 15.32 2.26
CA GLU A 61 1.27 16.70 1.82
C GLU A 61 -0.04 17.30 2.30
N ASP A 62 -1.14 16.56 2.21
CA ASP A 62 -2.47 17.10 2.54
C ASP A 62 -2.82 16.90 4.01
N ALA A 63 -2.49 15.74 4.58
CA ALA A 63 -2.82 15.41 5.95
C ALA A 63 -1.68 15.74 6.94
N GLY A 64 -0.50 16.09 6.45
CA GLY A 64 0.63 16.50 7.28
C GLY A 64 1.20 15.40 8.16
N ILE A 65 1.09 14.15 7.73
CA ILE A 65 1.55 13.00 8.52
C ILE A 65 3.02 12.71 8.20
N ASN A 66 3.84 12.48 9.22
CA ASN A 66 5.25 12.13 9.01
C ASN A 66 5.38 10.69 8.47
N LEU A 67 6.56 10.36 7.94
CA LEU A 67 6.77 9.08 7.25
C LEU A 67 6.57 7.87 8.16
N ALA A 68 6.89 7.98 9.45
CA ALA A 68 6.66 6.88 10.40
C ALA A 68 5.15 6.62 10.56
N GLY A 69 4.36 7.68 10.67
CA GLY A 69 2.89 7.58 10.70
C GLY A 69 2.33 7.02 9.41
N VAL A 70 2.88 7.44 8.27
CA VAL A 70 2.47 6.91 6.95
C VAL A 70 2.70 5.40 6.90
N GLN A 71 3.87 4.91 7.33
CA GLN A 71 4.14 3.47 7.37
C GLN A 71 3.10 2.73 8.21
N ARG A 72 2.76 3.27 9.38
CA ARG A 72 1.76 2.67 10.27
C ARG A 72 0.39 2.62 9.60
N LEU A 73 -0.03 3.72 8.95
CA LEU A 73 -1.31 3.78 8.26
C LEU A 73 -1.38 2.83 7.07
N LEU A 74 -0.30 2.68 6.31
CA LEU A 74 -0.26 1.73 5.20
C LEU A 74 -0.39 0.30 5.70
N SER A 75 0.26 -0.03 6.81
CA SER A 75 0.12 -1.36 7.43
C SER A 75 -1.30 -1.62 7.92
N ILE A 76 -1.94 -0.60 8.50
CA ILE A 76 -3.35 -0.67 8.89
C ILE A 76 -4.25 -0.91 7.68
N ALA A 77 -4.01 -0.19 6.59
CA ALA A 77 -4.77 -0.35 5.35
C ALA A 77 -4.66 -1.77 4.79
N GLU A 78 -3.48 -2.39 4.89
CA GLU A 78 -3.28 -3.78 4.47
C GLU A 78 -4.13 -4.75 5.29
N ILE A 79 -4.24 -4.52 6.61
CA ILE A 79 -5.09 -5.33 7.48
C ILE A 79 -6.55 -5.15 7.10
N VAL A 80 -6.99 -3.91 6.87
CA VAL A 80 -8.37 -3.63 6.43
C VAL A 80 -8.68 -4.36 5.12
N ALA A 81 -7.73 -4.36 4.18
CA ALA A 81 -7.89 -5.06 2.91
C ALA A 81 -8.07 -6.57 3.10
N ARG A 82 -7.41 -7.17 4.09
CA ARG A 82 -7.59 -8.60 4.41
C ARG A 82 -8.91 -8.89 5.11
N ILE A 83 -9.46 -7.91 5.82
CA ILE A 83 -10.74 -8.05 6.53
C ILE A 83 -11.92 -7.95 5.56
N GLN A 84 -11.84 -7.08 4.55
CA GLN A 84 -12.97 -6.81 3.65
C GLN A 84 -13.61 -8.05 3.03
N PRO A 85 -12.86 -9.05 2.52
CA PRO A 85 -13.48 -10.25 1.97
C PRO A 85 -14.27 -11.09 2.98
N LEU A 86 -14.04 -10.86 4.28
CA LEU A 86 -14.75 -11.55 5.37
C LEU A 86 -16.01 -10.79 5.77
N MET A 87 -16.23 -9.59 5.25
CA MET A 87 -17.42 -8.76 5.52
C MET A 87 -18.46 -9.04 4.41
N ARG A 88 -19.18 -10.11 4.58
CA ARG A 88 -20.22 -10.56 3.64
C ARG A 88 -21.43 -11.05 4.40
N ASP A 89 -22.57 -11.17 3.70
CA ASP A 89 -23.83 -11.58 4.30
C ASP A 89 -23.87 -13.06 4.67
N GLU A 90 -23.07 -13.89 4.00
CA GLU A 90 -23.03 -15.34 4.28
C GLU A 90 -22.26 -15.62 5.58
N PRO A 91 -22.68 -16.64 6.35
CA PRO A 91 -21.96 -16.99 7.56
C PRO A 91 -20.51 -17.35 7.29
N LEU A 92 -19.64 -17.01 8.23
CA LEU A 92 -18.22 -17.34 8.16
C LEU A 92 -18.02 -18.78 8.66
N SER A 93 -17.09 -19.50 8.02
CA SER A 93 -16.65 -20.78 8.55
C SER A 93 -15.90 -20.54 9.88
N PRO A 94 -15.74 -21.57 10.73
CA PRO A 94 -14.95 -21.42 11.97
C PRO A 94 -13.53 -20.92 11.71
N ARG A 95 -12.92 -21.33 10.61
CA ARG A 95 -11.57 -20.89 10.21
C ARG A 95 -11.56 -19.41 9.84
N GLU A 96 -12.56 -18.99 9.05
CA GLU A 96 -12.70 -17.59 8.66
C GLU A 96 -13.00 -16.69 9.86
N ALA A 97 -13.84 -17.13 10.78
CA ALA A 97 -14.14 -16.37 11.99
C ALA A 97 -12.89 -16.20 12.86
N ARG A 98 -12.05 -17.22 13.01
CA ARG A 98 -10.78 -17.12 13.72
C ARG A 98 -9.84 -16.15 13.04
N ARG A 99 -9.76 -16.20 11.71
CA ARG A 99 -8.91 -15.29 10.93
C ARG A 99 -9.35 -13.84 11.13
N LEU A 100 -10.66 -13.58 11.08
CA LEU A 100 -11.20 -12.24 11.31
C LEU A 100 -10.84 -11.74 12.70
N SER A 101 -11.02 -12.55 13.73
CA SER A 101 -10.65 -12.18 15.11
C SER A 101 -9.18 -11.86 15.23
N GLN A 102 -8.31 -12.63 14.59
CA GLN A 102 -6.86 -12.40 14.61
C GLN A 102 -6.47 -11.08 13.93
N GLU A 103 -7.09 -10.79 12.77
CA GLU A 103 -6.82 -9.55 12.04
C GLU A 103 -7.29 -8.33 12.84
N LEU A 104 -8.49 -8.41 13.44
CA LEU A 104 -9.01 -7.33 14.28
C LEU A 104 -8.14 -7.10 15.52
N ALA A 105 -7.65 -8.17 16.14
CA ALA A 105 -6.77 -8.06 17.29
C ALA A 105 -5.45 -7.38 16.91
N GLN A 106 -4.89 -7.75 15.76
CA GLN A 106 -3.67 -7.12 15.25
C GLN A 106 -3.89 -5.63 14.96
N LEU A 107 -5.03 -5.29 14.35
CA LEU A 107 -5.39 -3.91 14.06
C LEU A 107 -5.43 -3.08 15.35
N ARG A 108 -6.08 -3.61 16.39
CA ARG A 108 -6.15 -2.93 17.69
C ARG A 108 -4.76 -2.69 18.29
N ARG A 109 -3.88 -3.68 18.22
CA ARG A 109 -2.51 -3.56 18.74
C ARG A 109 -1.73 -2.48 17.98
N MET A 110 -1.92 -2.38 16.67
CA MET A 110 -1.22 -1.37 15.86
C MET A 110 -1.64 0.05 16.19
N VAL A 111 -2.87 0.23 16.68
CA VAL A 111 -3.38 1.54 17.11
C VAL A 111 -3.01 1.83 18.56
N GLY A 112 -2.54 0.85 19.30
CA GLY A 112 -2.10 1.02 20.69
C GLY A 112 -3.01 0.39 21.74
N PHE A 113 -4.03 -0.36 21.32
CA PHE A 113 -4.89 -1.11 22.24
C PHE A 113 -4.33 -2.51 22.47
N GLU A 114 -4.56 -3.04 23.63
CA GLU A 114 -4.18 -4.41 23.96
C GLU A 114 -5.24 -5.44 23.56
#